data_58d5109ad8734d1cb94c0643e60e33b1
#
_entry.id   58d5109ad8734d1cb94c0643e60e33b1
#
_cell.length_a   1.000
_cell.length_b   1.000
_cell.length_c   1.000
_cell.angle_alpha   90.00
_cell.angle_beta   90.00
_cell.angle_gamma   90.00
#
_symmetry.space_group_name_H-M   'P 1'
#
loop_
_entity.id
_entity.type
_entity.pdbx_description
1 polymer ?
#
loop_
_entity_poly.entity_id
_entity_poly.type
_entity_poly.pdbx_seq_one_letter_code
_entity_poly.pdbx_strand_id
1 'polypeptide(L)'
;MINNPLTYILIRRNVISPEGVKELVEHIESSPAEDLSVFDSETTNRIGETSWRVDKETRDTQIVDAGPLFPKIEQLYHDMVREVVNPFFECQVDSSEVPQILSYGVGGHYKPHIDGESIWVTPKGEHIWKKSTDRDLSFVLYLNDNFEGGDFIFPEHAVRVRPEPGMLVAFPSTHYYRHGVEPVTKGKRYSIVCWATVKGAPSMKEVNDNLSKQYGVPVI
;
A
#
# COMPACT_ATOMS: atom_id res chain seq x y z
N MET A 1 21.41 8.71 -8.74
CA MET A 1 21.73 7.26 -8.90
C MET A 1 21.15 6.57 -7.68
N ILE A 2 20.13 5.75 -7.83
CA ILE A 2 19.58 4.95 -6.71
C ILE A 2 20.59 3.83 -6.46
N ASN A 3 21.37 4.00 -5.39
CA ASN A 3 22.47 3.12 -5.02
C ASN A 3 21.99 1.80 -4.41
N ASN A 4 21.26 0.96 -4.89
CA ASN A 4 20.68 -0.28 -4.39
C ASN A 4 19.23 -0.08 -3.89
N PRO A 5 18.21 -0.47 -4.67
CA PRO A 5 16.81 -0.33 -4.29
C PRO A 5 16.43 -1.05 -2.98
N LEU A 6 17.18 -2.06 -2.56
CA LEU A 6 16.95 -2.75 -1.29
C LEU A 6 17.18 -1.87 -0.06
N THR A 7 17.95 -0.79 -0.17
CA THR A 7 18.20 0.15 0.95
C THR A 7 16.98 0.98 1.32
N TYR A 8 15.94 1.00 0.48
CA TYR A 8 14.71 1.75 0.74
C TYR A 8 13.50 0.87 1.10
N ILE A 9 13.72 -0.40 1.42
CA ILE A 9 12.72 -1.26 2.03
C ILE A 9 13.00 -1.30 3.52
N LEU A 10 12.21 -0.53 4.30
CA LEU A 10 12.27 -0.56 5.75
C LEU A 10 11.52 -1.79 6.26
N ILE A 11 12.19 -2.58 7.10
CA ILE A 11 11.56 -3.65 7.88
C ILE A 11 11.88 -3.37 9.35
N ARG A 12 10.87 -3.06 10.13
CA ARG A 12 11.01 -2.77 11.57
C ARG A 12 10.09 -3.65 12.38
N ARG A 13 10.67 -4.44 13.29
CA ARG A 13 9.91 -5.29 14.21
C ARG A 13 9.49 -4.52 15.47
N ASN A 14 8.44 -5.00 16.12
CA ASN A 14 7.99 -4.51 17.43
C ASN A 14 7.66 -3.01 17.44
N VAL A 15 7.01 -2.50 16.36
CA VAL A 15 6.54 -1.11 16.32
C VAL A 15 5.25 -0.90 17.10
N ILE A 16 4.59 -1.99 17.48
CA ILE A 16 3.41 -2.03 18.36
C ILE A 16 3.61 -3.14 19.41
N SER A 17 3.11 -2.92 20.63
CA SER A 17 3.21 -3.89 21.70
C SER A 17 2.37 -5.14 21.45
N PRO A 18 2.71 -6.29 22.05
CA PRO A 18 1.90 -7.50 21.94
C PRO A 18 0.44 -7.31 22.40
N GLU A 19 0.20 -6.47 23.41
CA GLU A 19 -1.13 -6.13 23.90
C GLU A 19 -1.92 -5.34 22.86
N GLY A 20 -1.26 -4.35 22.18
CA GLY A 20 -1.86 -3.58 21.10
C GLY A 20 -2.19 -4.45 19.88
N VAL A 21 -1.31 -5.39 19.53
CA VAL A 21 -1.58 -6.39 18.48
C VAL A 21 -2.80 -7.23 18.84
N LYS A 22 -2.85 -7.76 20.07
CA LYS A 22 -3.95 -8.60 20.53
C LYS A 22 -5.29 -7.87 20.44
N GLU A 23 -5.36 -6.63 20.92
CA GLU A 23 -6.58 -5.82 20.89
C GLU A 23 -7.07 -5.60 19.44
N LEU A 24 -6.15 -5.30 18.51
CA LEU A 24 -6.49 -5.15 17.08
C LEU A 24 -7.00 -6.45 16.47
N VAL A 25 -6.37 -7.58 16.76
CA VAL A 25 -6.80 -8.89 16.24
C VAL A 25 -8.17 -9.28 16.80
N GLU A 26 -8.42 -9.09 18.11
CA GLU A 26 -9.72 -9.35 18.72
C GLU A 26 -10.83 -8.50 18.09
N HIS A 27 -10.55 -7.23 17.80
CA HIS A 27 -11.48 -6.36 17.08
C HIS A 27 -11.77 -6.88 15.68
N ILE A 28 -10.74 -7.24 14.90
CA ILE A 28 -10.89 -7.75 13.54
C ILE A 28 -11.73 -9.02 13.50
N GLU A 29 -11.49 -9.95 14.43
CA GLU A 29 -12.19 -11.23 14.49
C GLU A 29 -13.67 -11.09 14.91
N SER A 30 -14.02 -10.01 15.60
CA SER A 30 -15.40 -9.69 16.03
C SER A 30 -16.17 -8.74 15.10
N SER A 31 -15.49 -8.15 14.12
CA SER A 31 -16.07 -7.14 13.24
C SER A 31 -16.50 -7.71 11.89
N PRO A 32 -17.52 -7.14 11.23
CA PRO A 32 -17.88 -7.50 9.87
C PRO A 32 -16.74 -7.11 8.91
N ALA A 33 -16.58 -7.91 7.84
CA ALA A 33 -15.61 -7.67 6.80
C ALA A 33 -16.30 -7.65 5.44
N GLU A 34 -15.88 -6.75 4.55
CA GLU A 34 -16.42 -6.57 3.22
C GLU A 34 -15.35 -6.83 2.16
N ASP A 35 -15.73 -7.41 1.00
CA ASP A 35 -14.79 -7.62 -0.10
C ASP A 35 -14.27 -6.28 -0.63
N LEU A 36 -12.96 -6.16 -0.74
CA LEU A 36 -12.32 -4.93 -1.18
C LEU A 36 -12.21 -4.88 -2.70
N SER A 37 -12.64 -3.77 -3.28
CA SER A 37 -12.60 -3.53 -4.72
C SER A 37 -11.20 -3.12 -5.21
N VAL A 38 -10.97 -3.28 -6.51
CA VAL A 38 -9.82 -2.75 -7.25
C VAL A 38 -10.27 -1.68 -8.25
N PHE A 39 -9.38 -0.79 -8.63
CA PHE A 39 -9.65 0.20 -9.67
C PHE A 39 -9.94 -0.49 -11.00
N ASP A 40 -11.07 -0.15 -11.62
CA ASP A 40 -11.48 -0.66 -12.93
C ASP A 40 -11.13 0.35 -14.03
N SER A 41 -9.92 0.22 -14.57
CA SER A 41 -9.42 1.10 -15.62
C SER A 41 -10.22 0.99 -16.93
N GLU A 42 -10.76 -0.18 -17.26
CA GLU A 42 -11.54 -0.38 -18.48
C GLU A 42 -12.86 0.38 -18.42
N THR A 43 -13.62 0.20 -17.34
CA THR A 43 -14.88 0.93 -17.15
C THR A 43 -14.63 2.42 -16.98
N THR A 44 -13.62 2.83 -16.22
CA THR A 44 -13.22 4.24 -16.03
C THR A 44 -12.93 4.91 -17.38
N ASN A 45 -12.14 4.28 -18.24
CA ASN A 45 -11.82 4.84 -19.58
C ASN A 45 -13.04 4.91 -20.48
N ARG A 46 -13.99 3.98 -20.35
CA ARG A 46 -15.21 3.95 -21.17
C ARG A 46 -16.21 5.03 -20.79
N ILE A 47 -16.40 5.30 -19.49
CA ILE A 47 -17.43 6.23 -19.00
C ILE A 47 -16.89 7.59 -18.59
N GLY A 48 -15.56 7.74 -18.47
CA GLY A 48 -14.90 8.97 -18.02
C GLY A 48 -15.04 9.27 -16.53
N GLU A 49 -15.55 8.34 -15.74
CA GLU A 49 -15.69 8.44 -14.29
C GLU A 49 -14.94 7.30 -13.61
N THR A 50 -14.35 7.57 -12.43
CA THR A 50 -13.64 6.56 -11.65
C THR A 50 -14.56 5.38 -11.30
N SER A 51 -14.16 4.18 -11.67
CA SER A 51 -14.89 2.96 -11.42
C SER A 51 -14.08 1.97 -10.59
N TRP A 52 -14.78 1.24 -9.73
CA TRP A 52 -14.21 0.22 -8.86
C TRP A 52 -15.01 -1.07 -8.97
N ARG A 53 -14.32 -2.21 -8.98
CA ARG A 53 -14.97 -3.53 -9.00
C ARG A 53 -14.28 -4.50 -8.06
N VAL A 54 -15.04 -5.47 -7.56
CA VAL A 54 -14.44 -6.63 -6.89
C VAL A 54 -13.89 -7.56 -7.98
N ASP A 55 -12.59 -7.82 -7.92
CA ASP A 55 -11.87 -8.70 -8.84
C ASP A 55 -10.96 -9.64 -8.03
N LYS A 56 -11.55 -10.78 -7.66
CA LYS A 56 -10.87 -11.77 -6.82
C LYS A 56 -9.72 -12.50 -7.52
N GLU A 57 -9.58 -12.38 -8.83
CA GLU A 57 -8.40 -12.88 -9.54
C GLU A 57 -7.19 -11.96 -9.37
N THR A 58 -7.42 -10.65 -9.22
CA THR A 58 -6.37 -9.65 -8.98
C THR A 58 -6.11 -9.48 -7.49
N ARG A 59 -7.19 -9.37 -6.69
CA ARG A 59 -7.12 -9.12 -5.24
C ARG A 59 -8.26 -9.84 -4.53
N ASP A 60 -7.95 -10.85 -3.75
CA ASP A 60 -8.91 -11.50 -2.85
C ASP A 60 -8.57 -11.14 -1.41
N THR A 61 -9.16 -10.06 -0.93
CA THR A 61 -9.00 -9.54 0.43
C THR A 61 -10.25 -8.80 0.88
N GLN A 62 -10.44 -8.72 2.17
CA GLN A 62 -11.53 -8.01 2.80
C GLN A 62 -11.02 -6.82 3.60
N ILE A 63 -11.81 -5.76 3.64
CA ILE A 63 -11.62 -4.61 4.53
C ILE A 63 -12.48 -4.80 5.78
N VAL A 64 -11.92 -4.44 6.93
CA VAL A 64 -12.60 -4.47 8.23
C VAL A 64 -12.72 -3.04 8.74
N ASP A 65 -13.89 -2.67 9.26
CA ASP A 65 -14.08 -1.36 9.89
C ASP A 65 -13.23 -1.24 11.15
N ALA A 66 -12.48 -0.16 11.25
CA ALA A 66 -11.68 0.16 12.43
C ALA A 66 -12.55 0.50 13.66
N GLY A 67 -13.78 0.97 13.43
CA GLY A 67 -14.73 1.30 14.47
C GLY A 67 -14.14 2.17 15.60
N PRO A 68 -14.32 1.77 16.87
CA PRO A 68 -13.81 2.55 18.01
C PRO A 68 -12.27 2.56 18.11
N LEU A 69 -11.57 1.68 17.41
CA LEU A 69 -10.10 1.64 17.41
C LEU A 69 -9.47 2.63 16.42
N PHE A 70 -10.26 3.29 15.57
CA PHE A 70 -9.75 4.20 14.56
C PHE A 70 -8.81 5.28 15.14
N PRO A 71 -9.15 6.04 16.21
CA PRO A 71 -8.25 7.06 16.77
C PRO A 71 -6.92 6.46 17.28
N LYS A 72 -6.96 5.23 17.80
CA LYS A 72 -5.77 4.53 18.27
C LYS A 72 -4.86 4.13 17.11
N ILE A 73 -5.45 3.67 16.01
CA ILE A 73 -4.72 3.32 14.79
C ILE A 73 -4.09 4.56 14.17
N GLU A 74 -4.80 5.68 14.08
CA GLU A 74 -4.24 6.96 13.61
C GLU A 74 -3.05 7.40 14.47
N GLN A 75 -3.20 7.38 15.80
CA GLN A 75 -2.10 7.75 16.70
C GLN A 75 -0.88 6.83 16.52
N LEU A 76 -1.11 5.52 16.40
CA LEU A 76 -0.05 4.55 16.11
C LEU A 76 0.70 4.89 14.82
N TYR A 77 -0.02 5.24 13.76
CA TYR A 77 0.59 5.64 12.49
C TYR A 77 1.39 6.94 12.62
N HIS A 78 0.87 7.95 13.31
CA HIS A 78 1.59 9.19 13.56
C HIS A 78 2.91 8.94 14.33
N ASP A 79 2.89 8.06 15.32
CA ASP A 79 4.07 7.72 16.10
C ASP A 79 5.09 6.93 15.26
N MET A 80 4.64 5.93 14.48
CA MET A 80 5.50 5.19 13.55
C MET A 80 6.14 6.11 12.50
N VAL A 81 5.36 7.03 11.93
CA VAL A 81 5.87 8.00 10.95
C VAL A 81 6.95 8.88 11.59
N ARG A 82 6.69 9.45 12.76
CA ARG A 82 7.61 10.34 13.45
C ARG A 82 8.90 9.64 13.88
N GLU A 83 8.77 8.45 14.46
CA GLU A 83 9.87 7.79 15.16
C GLU A 83 10.66 6.81 14.30
N VAL A 84 10.05 6.30 13.24
CA VAL A 84 10.64 5.23 12.43
C VAL A 84 10.77 5.61 10.96
N VAL A 85 9.68 6.08 10.33
CA VAL A 85 9.63 6.30 8.89
C VAL A 85 10.42 7.55 8.48
N ASN A 86 10.11 8.71 9.08
CA ASN A 86 10.80 9.96 8.76
C ASN A 86 12.31 9.87 8.95
N PRO A 87 12.83 9.30 10.07
CA PRO A 87 14.27 9.11 10.24
C PRO A 87 14.90 8.15 9.23
N PHE A 88 14.21 7.07 8.85
CA PHE A 88 14.77 6.08 7.92
C PHE A 88 14.87 6.61 6.48
N PHE A 89 13.81 7.28 6.01
CA PHE A 89 13.77 7.83 4.64
C PHE A 89 14.39 9.23 4.55
N GLU A 90 14.87 9.81 5.66
CA GLU A 90 15.39 11.18 5.73
C GLU A 90 14.42 12.19 5.13
N CYS A 91 13.13 12.02 5.39
CA CYS A 91 12.04 12.83 4.84
C CYS A 91 11.10 13.34 5.95
N GLN A 92 10.12 14.13 5.54
CA GLN A 92 8.99 14.51 6.37
C GLN A 92 7.70 14.10 5.62
N VAL A 93 6.93 13.20 6.21
CA VAL A 93 5.57 12.90 5.74
C VAL A 93 4.71 14.15 5.92
N ASP A 94 3.95 14.50 4.88
CA ASP A 94 3.09 15.69 4.84
C ASP A 94 1.64 15.35 5.21
N SER A 95 1.10 14.31 4.56
CA SER A 95 -0.23 13.78 4.84
C SER A 95 -0.26 12.26 4.67
N SER A 96 -1.29 11.61 5.22
CA SER A 96 -1.53 10.18 5.02
C SER A 96 -2.99 9.92 4.67
N GLU A 97 -3.23 8.85 3.91
CA GLU A 97 -4.57 8.30 3.71
C GLU A 97 -5.07 7.69 5.02
N VAL A 98 -6.38 7.43 5.06
CA VAL A 98 -7.00 6.68 6.17
C VAL A 98 -6.45 5.26 6.19
N PRO A 99 -5.89 4.78 7.32
CA PRO A 99 -5.42 3.40 7.43
C PRO A 99 -6.54 2.38 7.19
N GLN A 100 -6.24 1.33 6.42
CA GLN A 100 -7.18 0.27 6.09
C GLN A 100 -6.78 -1.04 6.77
N ILE A 101 -7.69 -1.63 7.53
CA ILE A 101 -7.50 -2.96 8.12
C ILE A 101 -7.89 -4.01 7.08
N LEU A 102 -6.97 -4.91 6.77
CA LEU A 102 -7.13 -5.93 5.75
C LEU A 102 -7.11 -7.33 6.36
N SER A 103 -8.05 -8.17 5.90
CA SER A 103 -8.16 -9.59 6.24
C SER A 103 -8.07 -10.45 4.99
N TYR A 104 -7.14 -11.40 4.97
CA TYR A 104 -6.97 -12.38 3.91
C TYR A 104 -7.31 -13.77 4.44
N GLY A 105 -8.36 -14.39 3.94
CA GLY A 105 -8.70 -15.79 4.20
C GLY A 105 -7.88 -16.76 3.35
N VAL A 106 -8.19 -18.04 3.42
CA VAL A 106 -7.56 -19.08 2.55
C VAL A 106 -7.85 -18.76 1.09
N GLY A 107 -6.81 -18.77 0.26
CA GLY A 107 -6.83 -18.32 -1.14
C GLY A 107 -6.59 -16.81 -1.29
N GLY A 108 -6.78 -16.06 -0.22
CA GLY A 108 -6.62 -14.60 -0.21
C GLY A 108 -5.22 -14.16 -0.65
N HIS A 109 -5.16 -13.22 -1.57
CA HIS A 109 -3.92 -12.75 -2.19
C HIS A 109 -4.07 -11.34 -2.78
N TYR A 110 -2.98 -10.76 -3.21
CA TYR A 110 -2.96 -9.59 -4.08
C TYR A 110 -1.82 -9.74 -5.08
N LYS A 111 -2.16 -9.79 -6.38
CA LYS A 111 -1.15 -9.88 -7.46
C LYS A 111 -0.17 -8.72 -7.38
N PRO A 112 1.08 -8.90 -7.84
CA PRO A 112 2.06 -7.83 -7.85
C PRO A 112 1.58 -6.57 -8.56
N HIS A 113 1.57 -5.45 -7.84
CA HIS A 113 1.06 -4.14 -8.26
C HIS A 113 1.96 -3.00 -7.79
N ILE A 114 1.65 -1.79 -8.20
CA ILE A 114 2.32 -0.54 -7.86
C ILE A 114 1.29 0.39 -7.24
N ASP A 115 1.65 1.07 -6.15
CA ASP A 115 0.70 1.88 -5.39
C ASP A 115 0.55 3.32 -5.89
N GLY A 116 1.64 3.94 -6.35
CA GLY A 116 1.68 5.40 -6.62
C GLY A 116 1.83 5.77 -8.09
N GLU A 117 2.22 4.84 -8.95
CA GLU A 117 2.56 5.13 -10.35
C GLU A 117 1.84 4.23 -11.34
N SER A 118 1.65 4.73 -12.54
CA SER A 118 1.15 3.97 -13.69
C SER A 118 1.92 4.34 -14.97
N ILE A 119 1.81 3.49 -15.98
CA ILE A 119 2.37 3.78 -17.31
C ILE A 119 1.43 4.74 -18.04
N TRP A 120 1.99 5.81 -18.58
CA TRP A 120 1.36 6.68 -19.55
C TRP A 120 2.07 6.54 -20.89
N VAL A 121 1.28 6.43 -21.97
CA VAL A 121 1.80 6.37 -23.34
C VAL A 121 1.82 7.79 -23.90
N THR A 122 3.02 8.29 -24.23
CA THR A 122 3.19 9.63 -24.79
C THR A 122 2.60 9.72 -26.20
N PRO A 123 2.33 10.94 -26.74
CA PRO A 123 1.91 11.10 -28.14
C PRO A 123 2.89 10.54 -29.17
N LYS A 124 4.13 10.27 -28.77
CA LYS A 124 5.15 9.63 -29.62
C LYS A 124 5.19 8.12 -29.49
N GLY A 125 4.31 7.51 -28.66
CA GLY A 125 4.28 6.08 -28.40
C GLY A 125 5.28 5.60 -27.34
N GLU A 126 5.96 6.48 -26.63
CA GLU A 126 6.88 6.12 -25.55
C GLU A 126 6.09 5.79 -24.28
N HIS A 127 6.52 4.75 -23.57
CA HIS A 127 5.95 4.38 -22.28
C HIS A 127 6.77 5.02 -21.16
N ILE A 128 6.15 5.89 -20.36
CA ILE A 128 6.79 6.51 -19.22
C ILE A 128 5.97 6.23 -17.94
N TRP A 129 6.68 6.05 -16.84
CA TRP A 129 6.06 5.98 -15.53
C TRP A 129 5.70 7.39 -15.06
N LYS A 130 4.49 7.57 -14.55
CA LYS A 130 4.06 8.82 -13.94
C LYS A 130 3.31 8.56 -12.65
N LYS A 131 3.33 9.53 -11.75
CA LYS A 131 2.51 9.52 -10.54
C LYS A 131 1.03 9.50 -10.95
N SER A 132 0.29 8.51 -10.46
CA SER A 132 -1.14 8.31 -10.75
C SER A 132 -2.03 8.47 -9.52
N THR A 133 -1.41 8.50 -8.34
CA THR A 133 -2.06 8.83 -7.06
C THR A 133 -1.08 9.60 -6.19
N ASP A 134 -1.59 10.39 -5.23
CA ASP A 134 -0.74 11.12 -4.28
C ASP A 134 -0.26 10.19 -3.16
N ARG A 135 0.60 9.23 -3.55
CA ARG A 135 1.27 8.26 -2.70
C ARG A 135 2.76 8.26 -2.98
N ASP A 136 3.55 8.63 -2.00
CA ASP A 136 5.02 8.61 -2.07
C ASP A 136 5.62 7.46 -1.29
N LEU A 137 4.98 7.10 -0.16
CA LEU A 137 5.37 5.99 0.69
C LEU A 137 4.18 5.07 0.96
N SER A 138 4.45 3.77 0.98
CA SER A 138 3.51 2.69 1.33
C SER A 138 3.92 2.06 2.65
N PHE A 139 2.95 1.75 3.51
CA PHE A 139 3.15 1.14 4.82
C PHE A 139 2.28 -0.09 4.97
N VAL A 140 2.86 -1.16 5.50
CA VAL A 140 2.15 -2.40 5.86
C VAL A 140 2.55 -2.79 7.27
N LEU A 141 1.61 -2.70 8.22
CA LEU A 141 1.77 -3.17 9.59
C LEU A 141 1.10 -4.54 9.72
N TYR A 142 1.86 -5.55 10.14
CA TYR A 142 1.36 -6.92 10.32
C TYR A 142 0.89 -7.15 11.75
N LEU A 143 -0.21 -7.91 11.89
CA LEU A 143 -0.86 -8.12 13.17
C LEU A 143 -0.79 -9.58 13.66
N ASN A 144 -0.46 -10.54 12.77
CA ASN A 144 -0.38 -11.94 13.15
C ASN A 144 0.57 -12.73 12.25
N ASP A 145 0.90 -13.96 12.67
CA ASP A 145 1.73 -14.94 11.95
C ASP A 145 1.17 -16.37 12.02
N ASN A 146 0.00 -16.56 12.65
CA ASN A 146 -0.68 -17.85 12.82
C ASN A 146 -1.42 -18.32 11.57
N PHE A 147 -0.78 -18.17 10.40
CA PHE A 147 -1.26 -18.61 9.09
C PHE A 147 -0.10 -19.21 8.27
N GLU A 148 -0.43 -19.92 7.17
CA GLU A 148 0.55 -20.45 6.23
C GLU A 148 0.36 -19.78 4.86
N GLY A 149 1.45 -19.63 4.06
CA GLY A 149 1.47 -18.81 2.86
C GLY A 149 1.40 -17.32 3.19
N GLY A 150 0.83 -16.51 2.31
CA GLY A 150 0.57 -15.09 2.56
C GLY A 150 1.82 -14.21 2.74
N ASP A 151 2.97 -14.63 2.23
CA ASP A 151 4.19 -13.83 2.28
C ASP A 151 4.04 -12.56 1.44
N PHE A 152 4.67 -11.49 1.89
CA PHE A 152 4.75 -10.25 1.14
C PHE A 152 6.00 -10.27 0.27
N ILE A 153 5.84 -9.99 -1.02
CA ILE A 153 6.90 -10.16 -2.00
C ILE A 153 7.19 -8.88 -2.78
N PHE A 154 8.46 -8.67 -3.10
CA PHE A 154 8.95 -7.74 -4.11
C PHE A 154 9.63 -8.56 -5.22
N PRO A 155 8.90 -8.98 -6.26
CA PRO A 155 9.40 -9.95 -7.25
C PRO A 155 10.67 -9.49 -7.96
N GLU A 156 10.74 -8.22 -8.37
CA GLU A 156 11.87 -7.63 -9.08
C GLU A 156 13.15 -7.57 -8.24
N HIS A 157 13.01 -7.63 -6.93
CA HIS A 157 14.13 -7.61 -5.98
C HIS A 157 14.45 -8.99 -5.39
N ALA A 158 13.67 -10.02 -5.73
CA ALA A 158 13.75 -11.35 -5.11
C ALA A 158 13.65 -11.29 -3.56
N VAL A 159 12.90 -10.31 -3.03
CA VAL A 159 12.67 -10.14 -1.60
C VAL A 159 11.32 -10.76 -1.23
N ARG A 160 11.35 -11.55 -0.18
CA ARG A 160 10.20 -12.18 0.44
C ARG A 160 10.22 -11.85 1.92
N VAL A 161 9.12 -11.30 2.42
CA VAL A 161 8.95 -10.96 3.84
C VAL A 161 7.89 -11.86 4.43
N ARG A 162 8.27 -12.68 5.40
CA ARG A 162 7.33 -13.42 6.23
C ARG A 162 6.75 -12.45 7.28
N PRO A 163 5.43 -12.23 7.33
CA PRO A 163 4.82 -11.38 8.34
C PRO A 163 5.08 -11.87 9.77
N GLU A 164 5.33 -10.91 10.67
CA GLU A 164 5.44 -11.13 12.11
C GLU A 164 4.54 -10.13 12.85
N PRO A 165 3.90 -10.48 13.97
CA PRO A 165 3.08 -9.56 14.75
C PRO A 165 3.86 -8.29 15.16
N GLY A 166 3.29 -7.12 14.90
CA GLY A 166 3.95 -5.83 15.20
C GLY A 166 5.09 -5.44 14.26
N MET A 167 5.24 -6.12 13.11
CA MET A 167 6.22 -5.76 12.08
C MET A 167 5.65 -4.69 11.14
N LEU A 168 6.41 -3.63 10.93
CA LEU A 168 6.19 -2.62 9.88
C LEU A 168 7.10 -2.92 8.67
N VAL A 169 6.51 -2.90 7.49
CA VAL A 169 7.24 -2.79 6.21
C VAL A 169 6.83 -1.47 5.58
N ALA A 170 7.82 -0.65 5.19
CA ALA A 170 7.58 0.59 4.48
C ALA A 170 8.54 0.73 3.29
N PHE A 171 8.06 1.32 2.20
CA PHE A 171 8.81 1.45 0.95
C PHE A 171 8.22 2.59 0.09
N PRO A 172 9.00 3.14 -0.89
CA PRO A 172 8.47 4.10 -1.84
C PRO A 172 7.37 3.49 -2.72
N SER A 173 6.30 4.26 -2.98
CA SER A 173 5.14 3.82 -3.77
C SER A 173 5.39 3.78 -5.28
N THR A 174 6.64 3.79 -5.73
CA THR A 174 7.05 3.86 -7.14
C THR A 174 7.10 2.48 -7.80
N HIS A 175 7.20 2.47 -9.13
CA HIS A 175 7.29 1.24 -9.93
C HIS A 175 8.49 0.36 -9.61
N TYR A 176 9.56 0.91 -9.01
CA TYR A 176 10.69 0.12 -8.54
C TYR A 176 10.34 -0.83 -7.38
N TYR A 177 9.25 -0.57 -6.67
CA TYR A 177 8.80 -1.35 -5.51
C TYR A 177 7.48 -2.06 -5.79
N ARG A 178 7.35 -2.62 -7.00
CA ARG A 178 6.24 -3.50 -7.34
C ARG A 178 6.20 -4.65 -6.35
N HIS A 179 5.04 -4.87 -5.72
CA HIS A 179 4.91 -5.79 -4.60
C HIS A 179 3.57 -6.53 -4.65
N GLY A 180 3.47 -7.62 -3.90
CA GLY A 180 2.26 -8.42 -3.83
C GLY A 180 2.15 -9.24 -2.55
N VAL A 181 1.02 -9.90 -2.39
CA VAL A 181 0.75 -10.86 -1.32
C VAL A 181 0.49 -12.22 -1.96
N GLU A 182 1.31 -13.20 -1.60
CA GLU A 182 1.10 -14.58 -2.05
C GLU A 182 -0.17 -15.19 -1.43
N PRO A 183 -0.77 -16.21 -2.05
CA PRO A 183 -1.95 -16.84 -1.50
C PRO A 183 -1.75 -17.37 -0.07
N VAL A 184 -2.68 -17.05 0.81
CA VAL A 184 -2.79 -17.68 2.13
C VAL A 184 -3.26 -19.12 1.93
N THR A 185 -2.52 -20.09 2.46
CA THR A 185 -2.84 -21.51 2.29
C THR A 185 -3.56 -22.10 3.50
N LYS A 186 -3.44 -21.46 4.69
CA LYS A 186 -4.13 -21.86 5.91
C LYS A 186 -4.25 -20.68 6.88
N GLY A 187 -5.35 -20.63 7.60
CA GLY A 187 -5.61 -19.56 8.58
C GLY A 187 -6.08 -18.27 7.96
N LYS A 188 -5.86 -17.16 8.66
CA LYS A 188 -6.16 -15.79 8.21
C LYS A 188 -4.98 -14.89 8.48
N ARG A 189 -4.68 -13.99 7.54
CA ARG A 189 -3.62 -12.99 7.63
C ARG A 189 -4.24 -11.61 7.83
N TYR A 190 -3.77 -10.89 8.84
CA TYR A 190 -4.24 -9.54 9.17
C TYR A 190 -3.12 -8.52 9.01
N SER A 191 -3.44 -7.38 8.39
CA SER A 191 -2.53 -6.25 8.27
C SER A 191 -3.30 -4.94 8.25
N ILE A 192 -2.60 -3.84 8.57
CA ILE A 192 -3.09 -2.49 8.35
C ILE A 192 -2.20 -1.86 7.29
N VAL A 193 -2.81 -1.30 6.24
CA VAL A 193 -2.09 -0.59 5.18
C VAL A 193 -2.43 0.89 5.20
N CYS A 194 -1.46 1.71 4.85
CA CYS A 194 -1.63 3.15 4.72
C CYS A 194 -0.66 3.69 3.68
N TRP A 195 -0.98 4.82 3.08
CA TRP A 195 -0.12 5.53 2.14
C TRP A 195 0.04 6.98 2.58
N ALA A 196 1.17 7.57 2.21
CA ALA A 196 1.47 8.94 2.58
C ALA A 196 2.14 9.73 1.46
N THR A 197 1.97 11.05 1.51
CA THR A 197 2.75 12.02 0.73
C THR A 197 3.95 12.50 1.54
N VAL A 198 5.01 12.89 0.82
CA VAL A 198 6.24 13.44 1.41
C VAL A 198 6.32 14.92 1.08
N LYS A 199 6.65 15.73 2.07
CA LYS A 199 6.80 17.18 1.93
C LYS A 199 7.84 17.54 0.86
N GLY A 200 7.42 18.33 -0.12
CA GLY A 200 8.26 18.74 -1.23
C GLY A 200 8.31 17.76 -2.41
N ALA A 201 7.70 16.59 -2.30
CA ALA A 201 7.44 15.74 -3.46
C ALA A 201 6.32 16.34 -4.35
N PRO A 202 6.43 16.24 -5.68
CA PRO A 202 5.40 16.78 -6.56
C PRO A 202 4.09 15.97 -6.40
N SER A 203 2.96 16.67 -6.37
CA SER A 203 1.63 16.04 -6.44
C SER A 203 1.38 15.40 -7.81
N MET A 204 0.44 14.46 -7.88
CA MET A 204 -0.04 13.90 -9.14
C MET A 204 -0.47 15.00 -10.12
N LYS A 205 -1.16 16.02 -9.61
CA LYS A 205 -1.59 17.17 -10.42
C LYS A 205 -0.41 17.92 -11.02
N GLU A 206 0.62 18.23 -10.22
CA GLU A 206 1.82 18.93 -10.71
C GLU A 206 2.58 18.10 -11.75
N VAL A 207 2.68 16.78 -11.56
CA VAL A 207 3.28 15.87 -12.55
C VAL A 207 2.48 15.90 -13.86
N ASN A 208 1.16 15.77 -13.80
CA ASN A 208 0.29 15.80 -14.96
C ASN A 208 0.32 17.16 -15.69
N ASP A 209 0.31 18.28 -14.95
CA ASP A 209 0.42 19.64 -15.52
C ASP A 209 1.77 19.83 -16.26
N ASN A 210 2.86 19.31 -15.70
CA ASN A 210 4.19 19.38 -16.32
C ASN A 210 4.27 18.53 -17.59
N LEU A 211 3.74 17.30 -17.56
CA LEU A 211 3.67 16.44 -18.74
C LEU A 211 2.77 17.05 -19.83
N SER A 212 1.63 17.63 -19.44
CA SER A 212 0.72 18.31 -20.38
C SER A 212 1.42 19.46 -21.09
N LYS A 213 2.21 20.27 -20.38
CA LYS A 213 3.02 21.34 -20.97
C LYS A 213 4.12 20.80 -21.89
N GLN A 214 4.80 19.74 -21.47
CA GLN A 214 5.91 19.13 -22.21
C GLN A 214 5.46 18.51 -23.54
N TYR A 215 4.29 17.85 -23.55
CA TYR A 215 3.80 17.11 -24.71
C TYR A 215 2.70 17.80 -25.48
N GLY A 216 2.16 18.92 -24.99
CA GLY A 216 1.13 19.69 -25.64
C GLY A 216 -0.25 19.02 -25.70
N VAL A 217 -0.49 18.03 -24.84
CA VAL A 217 -1.76 17.29 -24.73
C VAL A 217 -2.17 17.17 -23.26
N PRO A 218 -3.48 17.13 -22.95
CA PRO A 218 -3.94 16.91 -21.59
C PRO A 218 -3.45 15.57 -21.04
N VAL A 219 -2.87 15.57 -19.85
CA VAL A 219 -2.53 14.36 -19.08
C VAL A 219 -3.37 14.36 -17.82
N ILE A 220 -4.11 13.29 -17.60
CA ILE A 220 -5.04 13.08 -16.49
C ILE A 220 -4.61 11.89 -15.63
#